data_a4c62ab267e91588831ea620ae4ae545
#
_entry.id   a4c62ab267e91588831ea620ae4ae545
#
_cell.length_a   1.000
_cell.length_b   1.000
_cell.length_c   1.000
_cell.angle_alpha   90.00
_cell.angle_beta   90.00
_cell.angle_gamma   90.00
#
_symmetry.space_group_name_H-M   'P 1'
#
loop_
_entity.id
_entity.type
_entity.pdbx_description
1 polymer ?
#
loop_
_entity_poly.entity_id
_entity_poly.type
_entity_poly.pdbx_seq_one_letter_code
_entity_poly.pdbx_strand_id
1 'polypeptide(L)'
;VRSAAILFRAHGYEHVSVENICAAAGVTGPALYRHFKSKQDILVTVVEEPILVLLQFARATREKYGSSPETLDRLMKNHINHMLDGTGALEIFSREQESLPQEKMSELRRNMVEYVQIWTESIAVTCNVDLETARVLTYALTNAINSLPNYRRTLDKEQVRAILWRMCQTIVQADWPATVEDAAPAGQ
;
A
#
# COMPACT_ATOMS: atom_id res chain seq x y z
N VAL A 1 6.42 4.98 -16.51
CA VAL A 1 5.95 4.18 -15.36
C VAL A 1 4.43 4.01 -15.40
N ARG A 2 3.61 5.07 -15.34
CA ARG A 2 2.14 4.97 -15.26
C ARG A 2 1.49 4.17 -16.39
N SER A 3 1.89 4.38 -17.65
CA SER A 3 1.37 3.62 -18.81
C SER A 3 1.69 2.13 -18.68
N ALA A 4 2.91 1.78 -18.24
CA ALA A 4 3.31 0.41 -17.99
C ALA A 4 2.47 -0.24 -16.86
N ALA A 5 2.25 0.48 -15.76
CA ALA A 5 1.40 0.00 -14.67
C ALA A 5 -0.03 -0.32 -15.13
N ILE A 6 -0.64 0.54 -15.94
CA ILE A 6 -1.99 0.33 -16.50
C ILE A 6 -2.00 -0.94 -17.38
N LEU A 7 -1.00 -1.11 -18.24
CA LEU A 7 -0.90 -2.27 -19.12
C LEU A 7 -0.64 -3.56 -18.34
N PHE A 8 0.31 -3.55 -17.40
CA PHE A 8 0.60 -4.72 -16.57
C PHE A 8 -0.62 -5.13 -15.74
N ARG A 9 -1.35 -4.17 -15.18
CA ARG A 9 -2.57 -4.45 -14.44
C ARG A 9 -3.65 -5.09 -15.32
N ALA A 10 -3.86 -4.57 -16.52
CA ALA A 10 -4.91 -5.02 -17.43
C ALA A 10 -4.62 -6.38 -18.08
N HIS A 11 -3.38 -6.63 -18.46
CA HIS A 11 -3.00 -7.75 -19.33
C HIS A 11 -2.00 -8.73 -18.70
N GLY A 12 -1.40 -8.41 -17.55
CA GLY A 12 -0.29 -9.17 -16.96
C GLY A 12 1.08 -8.78 -17.53
N TYR A 13 2.12 -8.98 -16.74
CA TYR A 13 3.48 -8.62 -17.13
C TYR A 13 3.93 -9.39 -18.38
N GLU A 14 3.69 -10.70 -18.46
CA GLU A 14 4.17 -11.54 -19.56
C GLU A 14 3.59 -11.11 -20.92
N HIS A 15 2.34 -10.72 -20.97
CA HIS A 15 1.62 -10.40 -22.20
C HIS A 15 1.82 -8.96 -22.70
N VAL A 16 2.57 -8.13 -21.97
CA VAL A 16 2.86 -6.74 -22.36
C VAL A 16 4.26 -6.64 -22.93
N SER A 17 4.40 -6.17 -24.17
CA SER A 17 5.70 -5.93 -24.78
C SER A 17 6.20 -4.51 -24.48
N VAL A 18 7.51 -4.28 -24.70
CA VAL A 18 8.12 -2.94 -24.59
C VAL A 18 7.51 -1.99 -25.62
N GLU A 19 7.19 -2.47 -26.81
CA GLU A 19 6.53 -1.72 -27.89
C GLU A 19 5.13 -1.26 -27.46
N ASN A 20 4.37 -2.11 -26.74
CA ASN A 20 3.07 -1.73 -26.19
C ASN A 20 3.21 -0.56 -25.18
N ILE A 21 4.24 -0.66 -24.30
CA ILE A 21 4.52 0.40 -23.31
C ILE A 21 4.92 1.70 -24.01
N CYS A 22 5.79 1.63 -25.02
CA CYS A 22 6.23 2.78 -25.80
C CYS A 22 5.03 3.48 -26.47
N ALA A 23 4.18 2.70 -27.15
CA ALA A 23 2.98 3.21 -27.81
C ALA A 23 2.03 3.88 -26.82
N ALA A 24 1.74 3.24 -25.68
CA ALA A 24 0.87 3.78 -24.65
C ALA A 24 1.44 5.02 -23.93
N ALA A 25 2.77 5.14 -23.86
CA ALA A 25 3.46 6.27 -23.26
C ALA A 25 3.75 7.42 -24.24
N GLY A 26 3.57 7.20 -25.54
CA GLY A 26 3.91 8.19 -26.58
C GLY A 26 5.44 8.43 -26.71
N VAL A 27 6.25 7.40 -26.44
CA VAL A 27 7.71 7.48 -26.49
C VAL A 27 8.29 6.46 -27.48
N THR A 28 9.53 6.67 -27.92
CA THR A 28 10.25 5.71 -28.77
C THR A 28 11.00 4.69 -27.92
N GLY A 29 11.29 3.50 -28.48
CA GLY A 29 12.10 2.46 -27.84
C GLY A 29 13.45 3.01 -27.32
N PRO A 30 14.26 3.68 -28.15
CA PRO A 30 15.50 4.31 -27.70
C PRO A 30 15.32 5.30 -26.55
N ALA A 31 14.24 6.05 -26.51
CA ALA A 31 13.94 6.98 -25.40
C ALA A 31 13.64 6.22 -24.11
N LEU A 32 12.87 5.14 -24.17
CA LEU A 32 12.57 4.30 -23.03
C LEU A 32 13.82 3.60 -22.48
N TYR A 33 14.67 3.04 -23.36
CA TYR A 33 15.89 2.32 -22.97
C TYR A 33 16.99 3.22 -22.38
N ARG A 34 16.87 4.56 -22.48
CA ARG A 34 17.73 5.48 -21.71
C ARG A 34 17.41 5.49 -20.22
N HIS A 35 16.19 5.09 -19.84
CA HIS A 35 15.73 5.11 -18.44
C HIS A 35 15.65 3.71 -17.84
N PHE A 36 15.35 2.69 -18.64
CA PHE A 36 15.13 1.32 -18.19
C PHE A 36 15.96 0.34 -19.03
N LYS A 37 16.70 -0.52 -18.38
CA LYS A 37 17.57 -1.50 -19.07
C LYS A 37 16.76 -2.67 -19.66
N SER A 38 15.58 -2.95 -19.10
CA SER A 38 14.75 -4.10 -19.48
C SER A 38 13.27 -3.86 -19.13
N LYS A 39 12.38 -4.73 -19.64
CA LYS A 39 10.98 -4.78 -19.23
C LYS A 39 10.86 -5.08 -17.71
N GLN A 40 11.78 -5.91 -17.17
CA GLN A 40 11.83 -6.22 -15.74
C GLN A 40 12.18 -4.98 -14.89
N ASP A 41 13.08 -4.11 -15.35
CA ASP A 41 13.40 -2.83 -14.69
C ASP A 41 12.16 -1.94 -14.60
N ILE A 42 11.32 -1.92 -15.65
CA ILE A 42 10.07 -1.19 -15.64
C ILE A 42 9.10 -1.79 -14.62
N LEU A 43 8.99 -3.12 -14.54
CA LEU A 43 8.15 -3.78 -13.55
C LEU A 43 8.60 -3.45 -12.12
N VAL A 44 9.90 -3.55 -11.84
CA VAL A 44 10.49 -3.18 -10.55
C VAL A 44 10.09 -1.75 -10.18
N THR A 45 10.27 -0.80 -11.08
CA THR A 45 9.94 0.60 -10.84
C THR A 45 8.44 0.81 -10.59
N VAL A 46 7.59 0.12 -11.35
CA VAL A 46 6.12 0.18 -11.19
C VAL A 46 5.67 -0.24 -9.80
N VAL A 47 6.31 -1.23 -9.19
CA VAL A 47 5.93 -1.73 -7.86
C VAL A 47 6.68 -1.01 -6.74
N GLU A 48 7.92 -0.59 -6.96
CA GLU A 48 8.80 0.03 -5.96
C GLU A 48 8.41 1.48 -5.65
N GLU A 49 8.22 2.31 -6.67
CA GLU A 49 7.93 3.75 -6.48
C GLU A 49 6.75 4.02 -5.53
N PRO A 50 5.58 3.36 -5.67
CA PRO A 50 4.45 3.59 -4.76
C PRO A 50 4.73 3.18 -3.31
N ILE A 51 5.47 2.08 -3.10
CA ILE A 51 5.87 1.62 -1.77
C ILE A 51 6.81 2.63 -1.12
N LEU A 52 7.80 3.13 -1.88
CA LEU A 52 8.74 4.15 -1.39
C LEU A 52 8.04 5.47 -1.06
N VAL A 53 7.09 5.91 -1.88
CA VAL A 53 6.30 7.13 -1.61
C VAL A 53 5.54 7.02 -0.30
N LEU A 54 4.87 5.89 -0.05
CA LEU A 54 4.15 5.63 1.19
C LEU A 54 5.10 5.58 2.40
N LEU A 55 6.23 4.88 2.27
CA LEU A 55 7.21 4.76 3.34
C LEU A 55 7.89 6.10 3.67
N GLN A 56 8.28 6.89 2.66
CA GLN A 56 8.87 8.22 2.87
C GLN A 56 7.90 9.15 3.59
N PHE A 57 6.62 9.14 3.19
CA PHE A 57 5.58 9.90 3.88
C PHE A 57 5.43 9.46 5.34
N ALA A 58 5.42 8.15 5.59
CA ALA A 58 5.30 7.60 6.95
C ALA A 58 6.50 7.98 7.83
N ARG A 59 7.73 7.87 7.31
CA ARG A 59 8.96 8.27 8.01
C ARG A 59 8.92 9.75 8.40
N ALA A 60 8.64 10.63 7.43
CA ALA A 60 8.58 12.06 7.67
C ALA A 60 7.48 12.44 8.67
N THR A 61 6.33 11.75 8.62
CA THR A 61 5.24 11.99 9.55
C THR A 61 5.61 11.54 10.97
N ARG A 62 6.21 10.34 11.12
CA ARG A 62 6.70 9.84 12.41
C ARG A 62 7.82 10.71 12.98
N GLU A 63 8.75 11.18 12.15
CA GLU A 63 9.82 12.09 12.58
C GLU A 63 9.26 13.38 13.19
N LYS A 64 8.19 13.91 12.60
CA LYS A 64 7.59 15.17 13.04
C LYS A 64 6.67 15.04 14.24
N TYR A 65 5.89 13.97 14.34
CA TYR A 65 4.79 13.84 15.31
C TYR A 65 4.97 12.65 16.27
N GLY A 66 6.04 11.85 16.15
CA GLY A 66 6.24 10.62 16.90
C GLY A 66 5.22 9.53 16.53
N SER A 67 5.15 8.47 17.32
CA SER A 67 4.05 7.51 17.29
C SER A 67 2.87 8.11 18.06
N SER A 68 1.86 8.61 17.36
CA SER A 68 0.79 9.43 17.93
C SER A 68 -0.52 9.31 17.15
N PRO A 69 -1.66 9.75 17.73
CA PRO A 69 -2.95 9.85 17.01
C PRO A 69 -2.86 10.70 15.74
N GLU A 70 -2.09 11.78 15.76
CA GLU A 70 -1.87 12.65 14.60
C GLU A 70 -1.13 11.90 13.47
N THR A 71 -0.12 11.12 13.83
CA THR A 71 0.60 10.28 12.85
C THR A 71 -0.35 9.28 12.22
N LEU A 72 -1.14 8.57 13.01
CA LEU A 72 -2.10 7.58 12.52
C LEU A 72 -3.14 8.21 11.59
N ASP A 73 -3.71 9.35 11.96
CA ASP A 73 -4.67 10.10 11.14
C ASP A 73 -4.11 10.43 9.75
N ARG A 74 -2.87 10.93 9.72
CA ARG A 74 -2.17 11.27 8.47
C ARG A 74 -1.86 10.04 7.62
N LEU A 75 -1.43 8.95 8.24
CA LEU A 75 -1.15 7.69 7.55
C LEU A 75 -2.42 7.12 6.91
N MET A 76 -3.53 7.08 7.64
CA MET A 76 -4.83 6.61 7.12
C MET A 76 -5.27 7.43 5.90
N LYS A 77 -5.25 8.76 6.01
CA LYS A 77 -5.60 9.67 4.89
C LYS A 77 -4.71 9.46 3.68
N ASN A 78 -3.40 9.41 3.89
CA ASN A 78 -2.43 9.24 2.81
C ASN A 78 -2.60 7.89 2.12
N HIS A 79 -2.77 6.80 2.89
CA HIS A 79 -2.94 5.47 2.32
C HIS A 79 -4.24 5.33 1.51
N ILE A 80 -5.37 5.84 2.04
CA ILE A 80 -6.65 5.87 1.32
C ILE A 80 -6.51 6.63 -0.01
N ASN A 81 -5.91 7.82 0.00
CA ASN A 81 -5.71 8.62 -1.20
C ASN A 81 -4.82 7.88 -2.20
N HIS A 82 -3.71 7.29 -1.72
CA HIS A 82 -2.79 6.54 -2.56
C HIS A 82 -3.48 5.36 -3.25
N MET A 83 -4.34 4.62 -2.54
CA MET A 83 -5.08 3.49 -3.11
C MET A 83 -6.16 3.92 -4.10
N LEU A 84 -6.85 5.04 -3.85
CA LEU A 84 -7.89 5.54 -4.75
C LEU A 84 -7.34 6.16 -6.05
N ASP A 85 -6.16 6.80 -5.97
CA ASP A 85 -5.54 7.54 -7.09
C ASP A 85 -4.38 6.77 -7.73
N GLY A 86 -3.96 5.68 -7.12
CA GLY A 86 -2.83 4.88 -7.54
C GLY A 86 -3.08 4.04 -8.80
N THR A 87 -2.02 3.44 -9.29
CA THR A 87 -1.97 2.63 -10.52
C THR A 87 -2.31 1.16 -10.29
N GLY A 88 -2.62 0.75 -9.05
CA GLY A 88 -2.81 -0.67 -8.70
C GLY A 88 -1.51 -1.43 -8.50
N ALA A 89 -0.44 -0.75 -8.09
CA ALA A 89 0.88 -1.35 -7.92
C ALA A 89 0.91 -2.54 -6.94
N LEU A 90 0.11 -2.51 -5.87
CA LEU A 90 0.00 -3.64 -4.93
C LEU A 90 -0.64 -4.87 -5.56
N GLU A 91 -1.62 -4.68 -6.46
CA GLU A 91 -2.22 -5.78 -7.23
C GLU A 91 -1.20 -6.37 -8.21
N ILE A 92 -0.42 -5.52 -8.91
CA ILE A 92 0.66 -5.94 -9.79
C ILE A 92 1.73 -6.69 -8.98
N PHE A 93 2.17 -6.13 -7.84
CA PHE A 93 3.14 -6.76 -6.94
C PHE A 93 2.67 -8.15 -6.50
N SER A 94 1.44 -8.30 -6.02
CA SER A 94 0.90 -9.60 -5.57
C SER A 94 0.88 -10.65 -6.67
N ARG A 95 0.57 -10.25 -7.91
CA ARG A 95 0.48 -11.17 -9.04
C ARG A 95 1.82 -11.53 -9.67
N GLU A 96 2.75 -10.57 -9.72
CA GLU A 96 3.97 -10.67 -10.52
C GLU A 96 5.24 -10.88 -9.65
N GLN A 97 5.08 -11.38 -8.41
CA GLN A 97 6.21 -11.57 -7.45
C GLN A 97 7.33 -12.44 -8.03
N GLU A 98 6.98 -13.49 -8.79
CA GLU A 98 7.94 -14.42 -9.38
C GLU A 98 8.76 -13.80 -10.52
N SER A 99 8.24 -12.73 -11.13
CA SER A 99 8.92 -11.98 -12.19
C SER A 99 9.91 -10.94 -11.66
N LEU A 100 9.92 -10.69 -10.34
CA LEU A 100 10.81 -9.72 -9.70
C LEU A 100 12.15 -10.37 -9.30
N PRO A 101 13.30 -9.66 -9.44
CA PRO A 101 14.58 -10.14 -8.93
C PRO A 101 14.53 -10.37 -7.42
N GLN A 102 15.14 -11.47 -6.94
CA GLN A 102 15.11 -11.85 -5.52
C GLN A 102 15.67 -10.77 -4.58
N GLU A 103 16.70 -10.06 -5.01
CA GLU A 103 17.28 -8.95 -4.27
C GLU A 103 16.26 -7.81 -4.08
N LYS A 104 15.54 -7.44 -5.16
CA LYS A 104 14.50 -6.42 -5.12
C LYS A 104 13.30 -6.85 -4.27
N MET A 105 12.91 -8.11 -4.34
CA MET A 105 11.88 -8.67 -3.46
C MET A 105 12.24 -8.51 -1.99
N SER A 106 13.49 -8.77 -1.63
CA SER A 106 13.98 -8.63 -0.25
C SER A 106 13.97 -7.17 0.21
N GLU A 107 14.32 -6.25 -0.67
CA GLU A 107 14.28 -4.79 -0.41
C GLU A 107 12.84 -4.30 -0.23
N LEU A 108 11.94 -4.66 -1.15
CA LEU A 108 10.52 -4.31 -1.08
C LEU A 108 9.86 -4.83 0.21
N ARG A 109 10.16 -6.07 0.59
CA ARG A 109 9.65 -6.65 1.85
C ARG A 109 10.15 -5.87 3.07
N ARG A 110 11.43 -5.50 3.13
CA ARG A 110 11.96 -4.67 4.24
C ARG A 110 11.24 -3.32 4.32
N ASN A 111 11.02 -2.67 3.19
CA ASN A 111 10.31 -1.40 3.12
C ASN A 111 8.85 -1.52 3.58
N MET A 112 8.17 -2.60 3.19
CA MET A 112 6.80 -2.88 3.63
C MET A 112 6.73 -3.19 5.13
N VAL A 113 7.68 -3.95 5.67
CA VAL A 113 7.75 -4.24 7.12
C VAL A 113 7.94 -2.96 7.91
N GLU A 114 8.84 -2.07 7.49
CA GLU A 114 9.04 -0.78 8.17
C GLU A 114 7.78 0.10 8.09
N TYR A 115 7.13 0.15 6.93
CA TYR A 115 5.86 0.88 6.78
C TYR A 115 4.78 0.38 7.74
N VAL A 116 4.58 -0.94 7.82
CA VAL A 116 3.64 -1.58 8.75
C VAL A 116 4.02 -1.31 10.19
N GLN A 117 5.30 -1.31 10.53
CA GLN A 117 5.76 -1.02 11.90
C GLN A 117 5.38 0.40 12.34
N ILE A 118 5.56 1.42 11.48
CA ILE A 118 5.17 2.80 11.79
C ILE A 118 3.68 2.91 12.10
N TRP A 119 2.84 2.19 11.35
CA TRP A 119 1.41 2.11 11.62
C TRP A 119 1.12 1.43 12.95
N THR A 120 1.74 0.26 13.20
CA THR A 120 1.54 -0.54 14.40
C THR A 120 1.87 0.25 15.66
N GLU A 121 3.01 0.93 15.70
CA GLU A 121 3.41 1.78 16.82
C GLU A 121 2.41 2.93 17.04
N SER A 122 1.91 3.54 15.96
CA SER A 122 0.94 4.63 16.05
C SER A 122 -0.44 4.16 16.52
N ILE A 123 -0.87 2.95 16.11
CA ILE A 123 -2.11 2.32 16.58
C ILE A 123 -1.99 1.93 18.04
N ALA A 124 -0.87 1.33 18.47
CA ALA A 124 -0.64 0.94 19.86
C ALA A 124 -0.83 2.13 20.81
N VAL A 125 -0.22 3.27 20.48
CA VAL A 125 -0.36 4.50 21.25
C VAL A 125 -1.78 5.08 21.19
N THR A 126 -2.40 5.07 20.01
CA THR A 126 -3.71 5.72 19.80
C THR A 126 -4.84 4.94 20.46
N CYS A 127 -4.83 3.61 20.33
CA CYS A 127 -5.86 2.73 20.85
C CYS A 127 -5.55 2.22 22.27
N ASN A 128 -4.38 2.56 22.83
CA ASN A 128 -3.90 2.08 24.13
C ASN A 128 -3.91 0.54 24.25
N VAL A 129 -3.34 -0.14 23.24
CA VAL A 129 -3.28 -1.60 23.16
C VAL A 129 -1.82 -2.07 23.04
N ASP A 130 -1.56 -3.35 23.27
CA ASP A 130 -0.25 -3.94 23.06
C ASP A 130 0.13 -4.00 21.55
N LEU A 131 1.41 -4.27 21.27
CA LEU A 131 1.91 -4.28 19.89
C LEU A 131 1.33 -5.42 19.04
N GLU A 132 0.95 -6.55 19.64
CA GLU A 132 0.36 -7.67 18.90
C GLU A 132 -1.08 -7.35 18.48
N THR A 133 -1.88 -6.80 19.40
CA THR A 133 -3.22 -6.28 19.08
C THR A 133 -3.13 -5.18 18.02
N ALA A 134 -2.21 -4.21 18.21
CA ALA A 134 -1.99 -3.14 17.24
C ALA A 134 -1.58 -3.67 15.86
N ARG A 135 -0.79 -4.73 15.80
CA ARG A 135 -0.39 -5.37 14.54
C ARG A 135 -1.58 -5.98 13.80
N VAL A 136 -2.45 -6.67 14.52
CA VAL A 136 -3.71 -7.21 13.95
C VAL A 136 -4.56 -6.10 13.37
N LEU A 137 -4.75 -5.00 14.12
CA LEU A 137 -5.51 -3.83 13.68
C LEU A 137 -4.86 -3.16 12.45
N THR A 138 -3.52 -3.07 12.41
CA THR A 138 -2.78 -2.55 11.26
C THR A 138 -3.07 -3.36 10.00
N TYR A 139 -2.98 -4.69 10.08
CA TYR A 139 -3.28 -5.56 8.94
C TYR A 139 -4.76 -5.49 8.54
N ALA A 140 -5.68 -5.46 9.49
CA ALA A 140 -7.10 -5.32 9.20
C ALA A 140 -7.40 -4.02 8.44
N LEU A 141 -6.89 -2.88 8.92
CA LEU A 141 -7.09 -1.57 8.30
C LEU A 141 -6.44 -1.48 6.92
N THR A 142 -5.17 -1.83 6.82
CA THR A 142 -4.43 -1.70 5.55
C THR A 142 -4.98 -2.65 4.49
N ASN A 143 -5.33 -3.90 4.83
CA ASN A 143 -5.91 -4.84 3.87
C ASN A 143 -7.33 -4.45 3.45
N ALA A 144 -8.14 -3.90 4.36
CA ALA A 144 -9.46 -3.38 3.99
C ALA A 144 -9.34 -2.25 2.96
N ILE A 145 -8.38 -1.32 3.14
CA ILE A 145 -8.10 -0.26 2.17
C ILE A 145 -7.53 -0.84 0.87
N ASN A 146 -6.59 -1.79 0.95
CA ASN A 146 -5.93 -2.43 -0.19
C ASN A 146 -6.88 -3.28 -1.06
N SER A 147 -8.05 -3.67 -0.54
CA SER A 147 -9.05 -4.44 -1.29
C SER A 147 -9.79 -3.64 -2.36
N LEU A 148 -9.70 -2.30 -2.32
CA LEU A 148 -10.42 -1.39 -3.24
C LEU A 148 -10.17 -1.57 -4.73
N PRO A 149 -8.96 -1.91 -5.21
CA PRO A 149 -8.75 -2.14 -6.64
C PRO A 149 -9.68 -3.17 -7.24
N ASN A 150 -10.16 -4.14 -6.43
CA ASN A 150 -11.06 -5.21 -6.85
C ASN A 150 -12.55 -4.79 -6.80
N TYR A 151 -12.86 -3.64 -6.23
CA TYR A 151 -14.22 -3.14 -6.14
C TYR A 151 -14.70 -2.57 -7.48
N ARG A 152 -15.76 -3.14 -8.05
CA ARG A 152 -16.46 -2.56 -9.21
C ARG A 152 -17.19 -1.30 -8.76
N ARG A 153 -16.69 -0.15 -9.14
CA ARG A 153 -17.16 1.15 -8.62
C ARG A 153 -18.57 1.47 -9.14
N THR A 154 -19.53 1.42 -8.25
CA THR A 154 -20.85 2.05 -8.41
C THR A 154 -20.89 3.42 -7.74
N LEU A 155 -19.91 3.73 -6.88
CA LEU A 155 -19.75 4.98 -6.17
C LEU A 155 -18.60 5.80 -6.78
N ASP A 156 -18.66 7.11 -6.67
CA ASP A 156 -17.54 7.97 -7.02
C ASP A 156 -16.39 7.88 -5.98
N LYS A 157 -15.23 8.43 -6.35
CA LYS A 157 -14.03 8.36 -5.49
C LYS A 157 -14.23 9.03 -4.12
N GLU A 158 -14.97 10.13 -4.07
CA GLU A 158 -15.20 10.88 -2.83
C GLU A 158 -16.11 10.10 -1.88
N GLN A 159 -17.14 9.46 -2.40
CA GLN A 159 -18.00 8.58 -1.63
C GLN A 159 -17.22 7.40 -1.04
N VAL A 160 -16.38 6.75 -1.84
CA VAL A 160 -15.52 5.66 -1.37
C VAL A 160 -14.53 6.15 -0.33
N ARG A 161 -13.89 7.31 -0.54
CA ARG A 161 -12.96 7.93 0.43
C ARG A 161 -13.65 8.18 1.76
N ALA A 162 -14.85 8.76 1.75
CA ALA A 162 -15.61 9.05 2.96
C ALA A 162 -15.99 7.78 3.74
N ILE A 163 -16.40 6.73 3.03
CA ILE A 163 -16.75 5.43 3.65
C ILE A 163 -15.50 4.81 4.30
N LEU A 164 -14.38 4.75 3.60
CA LEU A 164 -13.14 4.20 4.14
C LEU A 164 -12.63 4.99 5.35
N TRP A 165 -12.67 6.31 5.23
CA TRP A 165 -12.29 7.17 6.33
C TRP A 165 -13.15 6.91 7.57
N ARG A 166 -14.47 6.83 7.40
CA ARG A 166 -15.40 6.52 8.48
C ARG A 166 -15.13 5.15 9.09
N MET A 167 -14.89 4.14 8.26
CA MET A 167 -14.53 2.80 8.71
C MET A 167 -13.25 2.82 9.56
N CYS A 168 -12.20 3.46 9.08
CA CYS A 168 -10.94 3.59 9.81
C CYS A 168 -11.14 4.27 11.17
N GLN A 169 -11.86 5.40 11.20
CA GLN A 169 -12.16 6.11 12.44
C GLN A 169 -12.95 5.24 13.42
N THR A 170 -13.95 4.50 12.94
CA THR A 170 -14.76 3.63 13.80
C THR A 170 -13.89 2.54 14.44
N ILE A 171 -12.98 1.93 13.67
CA ILE A 171 -12.07 0.91 14.19
C ILE A 171 -11.11 1.51 15.22
N VAL A 172 -10.52 2.66 14.95
CA VAL A 172 -9.56 3.32 15.85
C VAL A 172 -10.22 3.83 17.14
N GLN A 173 -11.49 4.21 17.09
CA GLN A 173 -12.25 4.72 18.25
C GLN A 173 -12.98 3.63 19.04
N ALA A 174 -12.95 2.37 18.57
CA ALA A 174 -13.56 1.26 19.29
C ALA A 174 -12.80 0.99 20.59
N ASP A 175 -13.51 0.42 21.55
CA ASP A 175 -12.92 -0.05 22.82
C ASP A 175 -12.28 -1.42 22.57
N TRP A 176 -10.97 -1.41 22.46
CA TRP A 176 -10.17 -2.61 22.22
C TRP A 176 -9.63 -3.16 23.53
N PRO A 177 -9.57 -4.51 23.72
CA PRO A 177 -8.88 -5.10 24.85
C PRO A 177 -7.40 -4.67 24.84
N ALA A 178 -6.85 -4.37 26.01
CA ALA A 178 -5.49 -3.87 26.14
C ALA A 178 -4.44 -4.88 25.65
N THR A 179 -4.73 -6.18 25.80
CA THR A 179 -3.87 -7.28 25.40
C THR A 179 -4.64 -8.35 24.62
N VAL A 180 -3.91 -9.20 23.88
CA VAL A 180 -4.49 -10.36 23.19
C VAL A 180 -5.15 -11.33 24.17
N GLU A 181 -4.61 -11.48 25.39
CA GLU A 181 -5.17 -12.35 26.42
C GLU A 181 -6.54 -11.87 26.90
N ASP A 182 -6.74 -10.56 27.01
CA ASP A 182 -8.02 -9.94 27.36
C ASP A 182 -9.08 -10.08 26.24
N ALA A 183 -8.63 -10.31 25.00
CA ALA A 183 -9.49 -10.49 23.84
C ALA A 183 -10.05 -11.92 23.70
N ALA A 184 -9.46 -12.89 24.41
CA ALA A 184 -9.91 -14.28 24.34
C ALA A 184 -11.34 -14.40 24.89
N PRO A 185 -12.30 -15.02 24.17
CA PRO A 185 -13.62 -15.30 24.73
C PRO A 185 -13.44 -16.12 26.01
N ALA A 186 -14.05 -15.68 27.12
CA ALA A 186 -14.07 -16.40 28.38
C ALA A 186 -14.49 -17.85 28.11
N GLY A 187 -13.58 -18.77 28.36
CA GLY A 187 -13.50 -20.18 27.97
C GLY A 187 -14.81 -20.86 27.59
N GLN A 188 -14.77 -21.55 26.44
CA GLN A 188 -15.63 -22.69 26.17
C GLN A 188 -15.10 -23.93 26.85
#